data_65fa5a52ca44bc5c8d7d497e9fb4db55
#
_entry.id   65fa5a52ca44bc5c8d7d497e9fb4db55
#
_cell.length_a   1.000
_cell.length_b   1.000
_cell.length_c   1.000
_cell.angle_alpha   90.00
_cell.angle_beta   90.00
_cell.angle_gamma   90.00
#
_symmetry.space_group_name_H-M   'P 1'
#
loop_
_entity.id
_entity.type
_entity.pdbx_description
1 polymer ?
#
loop_
_entity_poly.entity_id
_entity_poly.type
_entity_poly.pdbx_seq_one_letter_code
_entity_poly.pdbx_strand_id
1 'polypeptide(L)'
;MPAFPKRSKVDAGERAYAYAKACGIIGKSFVGKRISALGKLNALNEFGRLVFPEAAYELPGRELLVELERRLLQRTIRHILAVIDSYSNPPELLVRQLRSCEYADLKTCLRHIAADKPIPATLCDIGKYGTVRFKAYPDLKAMIGGTEFEFILSKDLKAANFDINSLEAEIDLQYYTLLMKSLQRLPAEDRLFAQRILAEEISLRNCVWALRLRTYFEKTSEETEKYLMNLEIPECPPAEIPGDINSRFSSQRDADSGRISLAQEAFESLYFPLDARSAWKGWRWESLLNPEEGREAWTANPRFFQNAASRYIYRLSMRCFRRLPFSVNAEFCYIKLKHFEEDLLTSVAEGLGLGMGGNDVFNLLEVPA
;
A
#
# COMPACT_ATOMS: atom_id res chain seq x y z
N MET A 1 11.05 31.10 -20.97
CA MET A 1 9.94 30.38 -20.31
C MET A 1 10.06 28.92 -20.66
N PRO A 2 10.22 28.00 -19.72
CA PRO A 2 10.21 26.57 -20.04
C PRO A 2 8.79 26.18 -20.46
N ALA A 3 8.66 25.53 -21.64
CA ALA A 3 7.41 25.06 -22.18
C ALA A 3 6.81 24.01 -21.23
N PHE A 4 5.60 24.26 -20.73
CA PHE A 4 4.85 23.25 -19.97
C PHE A 4 4.66 22.01 -20.86
N PRO A 5 4.94 20.80 -20.34
CA PRO A 5 4.72 19.59 -21.11
C PRO A 5 3.24 19.49 -21.50
N LYS A 6 2.96 19.20 -22.77
CA LYS A 6 1.61 19.03 -23.30
C LYS A 6 0.85 18.03 -22.43
N ARG A 7 -0.29 18.44 -21.87
CA ARG A 7 -1.23 17.53 -21.17
C ARG A 7 -1.58 16.38 -22.12
N SER A 8 -1.31 15.15 -21.70
CA SER A 8 -1.76 13.98 -22.44
C SER A 8 -3.30 13.97 -22.42
N LYS A 9 -3.93 14.18 -23.55
CA LYS A 9 -5.36 13.91 -23.71
C LYS A 9 -5.51 12.39 -23.70
N VAL A 10 -5.85 11.83 -22.55
CA VAL A 10 -6.26 10.41 -22.50
C VAL A 10 -7.60 10.30 -23.19
N ASP A 11 -7.73 9.39 -24.12
CA ASP A 11 -8.95 9.20 -24.91
C ASP A 11 -10.10 8.74 -23.98
N ALA A 12 -11.29 9.32 -24.17
CA ALA A 12 -12.49 8.96 -23.41
C ALA A 12 -12.90 7.48 -23.65
N GLY A 13 -12.66 6.95 -24.84
CA GLY A 13 -12.91 5.55 -25.17
C GLY A 13 -11.99 4.61 -24.41
N GLU A 14 -10.70 4.93 -24.30
CA GLU A 14 -9.74 4.17 -23.50
C GLU A 14 -10.13 4.13 -22.03
N ARG A 15 -10.53 5.26 -21.44
CA ARG A 15 -11.01 5.32 -20.05
C ARG A 15 -12.26 4.48 -19.83
N ALA A 16 -13.22 4.54 -20.72
CA ALA A 16 -14.45 3.76 -20.64
C ALA A 16 -14.16 2.25 -20.70
N TYR A 17 -13.25 1.85 -21.60
CA TYR A 17 -12.84 0.45 -21.75
C TYR A 17 -12.06 -0.03 -20.52
N ALA A 18 -11.09 0.74 -20.03
CA ALA A 18 -10.31 0.44 -18.83
C ALA A 18 -11.21 0.27 -17.60
N TYR A 19 -12.15 1.19 -17.40
CA TYR A 19 -13.10 1.12 -16.30
C TYR A 19 -14.04 -0.10 -16.40
N ALA A 20 -14.59 -0.39 -17.58
CA ALA A 20 -15.45 -1.57 -17.77
C ALA A 20 -14.69 -2.86 -17.45
N LYS A 21 -13.43 -2.96 -17.89
CA LYS A 21 -12.54 -4.09 -17.58
C LYS A 21 -12.26 -4.21 -16.09
N ALA A 22 -11.95 -3.09 -15.41
CA ALA A 22 -11.76 -3.03 -13.97
C ALA A 22 -13.01 -3.48 -13.22
N CYS A 23 -14.20 -3.04 -13.62
CA CYS A 23 -15.48 -3.49 -13.06
C CYS A 23 -15.67 -5.02 -13.20
N GLY A 24 -15.36 -5.57 -14.37
CA GLY A 24 -15.45 -7.02 -14.61
C GLY A 24 -14.52 -7.82 -13.69
N ILE A 25 -13.32 -7.33 -13.43
CA ILE A 25 -12.34 -7.97 -12.53
C ILE A 25 -12.78 -7.83 -11.06
N ILE A 26 -13.21 -6.64 -10.63
CA ILE A 26 -13.70 -6.40 -9.27
C ILE A 26 -14.96 -7.23 -8.97
N GLY A 27 -15.83 -7.43 -9.94
CA GLY A 27 -17.02 -8.28 -9.80
C GLY A 27 -16.69 -9.75 -9.45
N LYS A 28 -15.46 -10.20 -9.77
CA LYS A 28 -14.94 -11.55 -9.45
C LYS A 28 -14.02 -11.57 -8.23
N SER A 29 -13.83 -10.43 -7.54
CA SER A 29 -12.96 -10.32 -6.37
C SER A 29 -13.44 -11.19 -5.21
N PHE A 30 -12.50 -11.68 -4.42
CA PHE A 30 -12.79 -12.37 -3.14
C PHE A 30 -13.15 -11.40 -2.01
N VAL A 31 -12.89 -10.10 -2.19
CA VAL A 31 -13.33 -9.07 -1.24
C VAL A 31 -14.79 -8.69 -1.54
N GLY A 32 -15.61 -8.57 -0.51
CA GLY A 32 -17.04 -8.34 -0.65
C GLY A 32 -17.86 -9.64 -0.53
N LYS A 33 -18.79 -9.92 -1.44
CA LYS A 33 -19.72 -11.06 -1.32
C LYS A 33 -19.04 -12.44 -1.23
N ARG A 34 -17.85 -12.60 -1.79
CA ARG A 34 -17.11 -13.87 -1.80
C ARG A 34 -16.20 -14.07 -0.59
N ILE A 35 -16.09 -13.10 0.29
CA ILE A 35 -15.20 -13.16 1.46
C ILE A 35 -15.58 -14.31 2.40
N SER A 36 -16.89 -14.56 2.57
CA SER A 36 -17.40 -15.65 3.41
C SER A 36 -16.95 -17.05 2.96
N ALA A 37 -16.58 -17.22 1.68
CA ALA A 37 -16.04 -18.48 1.20
C ALA A 37 -14.63 -18.76 1.76
N LEU A 38 -13.82 -17.72 1.99
CA LEU A 38 -12.49 -17.83 2.59
C LEU A 38 -12.56 -18.21 4.07
N GLY A 39 -13.54 -17.69 4.82
CA GLY A 39 -13.73 -18.02 6.23
C GLY A 39 -14.06 -19.49 6.51
N LYS A 40 -14.58 -20.20 5.51
CA LYS A 40 -14.95 -21.62 5.63
C LYS A 40 -13.79 -22.59 5.39
N LEU A 41 -12.63 -22.09 4.98
CA LEU A 41 -11.48 -22.92 4.66
C LEU A 41 -10.75 -23.35 5.92
N ASN A 42 -10.27 -24.61 5.91
CA ASN A 42 -9.50 -25.18 7.03
C ASN A 42 -8.13 -25.71 6.57
N ALA A 43 -7.86 -25.72 5.27
CA ALA A 43 -6.62 -26.24 4.74
C ALA A 43 -6.11 -25.43 3.55
N LEU A 44 -4.79 -25.36 3.39
CA LEU A 44 -4.11 -24.61 2.35
C LEU A 44 -4.44 -25.13 0.93
N ASN A 45 -4.63 -26.44 0.78
CA ASN A 45 -5.02 -27.02 -0.50
C ASN A 45 -6.47 -26.67 -0.92
N GLU A 46 -7.37 -26.48 0.04
CA GLU A 46 -8.73 -25.98 -0.21
C GLU A 46 -8.69 -24.55 -0.71
N PHE A 47 -7.86 -23.70 -0.07
CA PHE A 47 -7.62 -22.34 -0.52
C PHE A 47 -7.12 -22.33 -1.97
N GLY A 48 -6.12 -23.16 -2.26
CA GLY A 48 -5.58 -23.27 -3.60
C GLY A 48 -6.67 -23.61 -4.64
N ARG A 49 -7.49 -24.64 -4.38
CA ARG A 49 -8.60 -25.04 -5.27
C ARG A 49 -9.65 -23.97 -5.45
N LEU A 50 -9.94 -23.19 -4.39
CA LEU A 50 -10.91 -22.10 -4.46
C LEU A 50 -10.39 -20.92 -5.30
N VAL A 51 -9.12 -20.56 -5.16
CA VAL A 51 -8.54 -19.36 -5.77
C VAL A 51 -7.97 -19.65 -7.17
N PHE A 52 -7.44 -20.85 -7.37
CA PHE A 52 -6.81 -21.34 -8.61
C PHE A 52 -7.30 -22.74 -8.99
N PRO A 53 -8.55 -22.90 -9.40
CA PRO A 53 -9.17 -24.23 -9.62
C PRO A 53 -8.47 -25.10 -10.67
N GLU A 54 -7.69 -24.51 -11.55
CA GLU A 54 -7.02 -25.23 -12.65
C GLU A 54 -5.62 -25.75 -12.29
N ALA A 55 -5.17 -25.56 -11.04
CA ALA A 55 -3.82 -25.94 -10.65
C ALA A 55 -3.78 -27.26 -9.89
N ALA A 56 -2.70 -28.03 -10.06
CA ALA A 56 -2.39 -29.20 -9.23
C ALA A 56 -1.75 -28.77 -7.91
N TYR A 57 -2.16 -29.40 -6.80
CA TYR A 57 -1.75 -29.04 -5.43
C TYR A 57 -1.14 -30.25 -4.71
N GLU A 58 -0.14 -30.86 -5.33
CA GLU A 58 0.56 -32.03 -4.80
C GLU A 58 1.84 -31.69 -4.01
N LEU A 59 2.09 -30.39 -3.81
CA LEU A 59 3.28 -29.89 -3.13
C LEU A 59 3.15 -30.03 -1.60
N PRO A 60 4.26 -30.26 -0.87
CA PRO A 60 4.31 -30.15 0.60
C PRO A 60 3.85 -28.77 1.09
N GLY A 61 3.27 -28.67 2.28
CA GLY A 61 2.61 -27.48 2.78
C GLY A 61 3.40 -26.17 2.64
N ARG A 62 4.71 -26.17 2.98
CA ARG A 62 5.56 -24.96 2.86
C ARG A 62 5.83 -24.57 1.40
N GLU A 63 6.09 -25.54 0.56
CA GLU A 63 6.32 -25.29 -0.87
C GLU A 63 5.03 -24.84 -1.56
N LEU A 64 3.90 -25.43 -1.16
CA LEU A 64 2.59 -25.03 -1.62
C LEU A 64 2.30 -23.56 -1.24
N LEU A 65 2.62 -23.13 -0.03
CA LEU A 65 2.42 -21.75 0.41
C LEU A 65 3.20 -20.78 -0.48
N VAL A 66 4.50 -21.02 -0.67
CA VAL A 66 5.37 -20.19 -1.53
C VAL A 66 4.84 -20.13 -2.97
N GLU A 67 4.39 -21.26 -3.50
CA GLU A 67 3.81 -21.30 -4.87
C GLU A 67 2.48 -20.53 -4.95
N LEU A 68 1.64 -20.61 -3.92
CA LEU A 68 0.39 -19.85 -3.87
C LEU A 68 0.63 -18.34 -3.76
N GLU A 69 1.55 -17.89 -2.91
CA GLU A 69 1.97 -16.49 -2.81
C GLU A 69 2.48 -15.96 -4.15
N ARG A 70 3.35 -16.71 -4.82
CA ARG A 70 3.84 -16.38 -6.17
C ARG A 70 2.70 -16.24 -7.17
N ARG A 71 1.72 -17.14 -7.15
CA ARG A 71 0.55 -17.09 -8.05
C ARG A 71 -0.38 -15.92 -7.72
N LEU A 72 -0.55 -15.59 -6.44
CA LEU A 72 -1.35 -14.44 -6.01
C LEU A 72 -0.74 -13.15 -6.55
N LEU A 73 0.55 -12.93 -6.33
CA LEU A 73 1.28 -11.79 -6.88
C LEU A 73 1.14 -11.70 -8.41
N GLN A 74 1.41 -12.80 -9.13
CA GLN A 74 1.29 -12.83 -10.58
C GLN A 74 -0.14 -12.55 -11.08
N ARG A 75 -1.14 -13.04 -10.35
CA ARG A 75 -2.55 -12.76 -10.68
C ARG A 75 -2.87 -11.28 -10.49
N THR A 76 -2.43 -10.69 -9.39
CA THR A 76 -2.64 -9.26 -9.09
C THR A 76 -1.99 -8.40 -10.16
N ILE A 77 -0.71 -8.63 -10.46
CA ILE A 77 0.02 -7.92 -11.52
C ILE A 77 -0.70 -8.06 -12.87
N ARG A 78 -1.10 -9.27 -13.27
CA ARG A 78 -1.83 -9.52 -14.50
C ARG A 78 -3.15 -8.75 -14.57
N HIS A 79 -3.90 -8.71 -13.48
CA HIS A 79 -5.14 -7.96 -13.39
C HIS A 79 -4.91 -6.44 -13.50
N ILE A 80 -3.85 -5.91 -12.91
CA ILE A 80 -3.49 -4.50 -12.98
C ILE A 80 -3.02 -4.15 -14.40
N LEU A 81 -2.11 -4.95 -14.97
CA LEU A 81 -1.62 -4.77 -16.33
C LEU A 81 -2.77 -4.83 -17.37
N ALA A 82 -3.74 -5.71 -17.16
CA ALA A 82 -4.90 -5.79 -18.04
C ALA A 82 -5.68 -4.47 -18.14
N VAL A 83 -5.70 -3.65 -17.08
CA VAL A 83 -6.32 -2.32 -17.09
C VAL A 83 -5.37 -1.26 -17.64
N ILE A 84 -4.10 -1.26 -17.22
CA ILE A 84 -3.09 -0.28 -17.68
C ILE A 84 -2.84 -0.40 -19.19
N ASP A 85 -2.76 -1.61 -19.72
CA ASP A 85 -2.55 -1.88 -21.15
C ASP A 85 -3.79 -1.59 -22.02
N SER A 86 -4.89 -1.15 -21.40
CA SER A 86 -6.05 -0.61 -22.15
C SER A 86 -5.80 0.79 -22.69
N TYR A 87 -4.72 1.44 -22.27
CA TYR A 87 -4.28 2.74 -22.74
C TYR A 87 -3.15 2.59 -23.74
N SER A 88 -3.22 3.32 -24.84
CA SER A 88 -2.09 3.44 -25.80
C SER A 88 -0.90 4.18 -25.16
N ASN A 89 -1.20 5.16 -24.28
CA ASN A 89 -0.22 5.87 -23.47
C ASN A 89 -0.75 5.99 -22.03
N PRO A 90 -0.47 5.01 -21.16
CA PRO A 90 -1.05 4.94 -19.84
C PRO A 90 -0.63 6.15 -18.97
N PRO A 91 -1.56 6.68 -18.13
CA PRO A 91 -1.24 7.72 -17.18
C PRO A 91 -0.08 7.33 -16.27
N GLU A 92 0.90 8.23 -16.11
CA GLU A 92 2.09 7.96 -15.30
C GLU A 92 1.75 7.55 -13.86
N LEU A 93 0.70 8.12 -13.28
CA LEU A 93 0.21 7.76 -11.95
C LEU A 93 -0.04 6.25 -11.81
N LEU A 94 -0.70 5.64 -12.80
CA LEU A 94 -1.04 4.21 -12.77
C LEU A 94 0.21 3.34 -12.93
N VAL A 95 1.13 3.73 -13.81
CA VAL A 95 2.40 3.02 -14.01
C VAL A 95 3.25 3.10 -12.74
N ARG A 96 3.34 4.27 -12.11
CA ARG A 96 4.09 4.41 -10.85
C ARG A 96 3.47 3.61 -9.72
N GLN A 97 2.14 3.55 -9.66
CA GLN A 97 1.49 2.73 -8.66
C GLN A 97 1.72 1.23 -8.88
N LEU A 98 1.73 0.76 -10.13
CA LEU A 98 2.12 -0.62 -10.47
C LEU A 98 3.56 -0.92 -10.00
N ARG A 99 4.48 0.03 -10.14
CA ARG A 99 5.86 -0.13 -9.69
C ARG A 99 6.04 -0.27 -8.19
N SER A 100 5.00 -0.07 -7.37
CA SER A 100 5.08 -0.37 -5.93
C SER A 100 5.57 -1.79 -5.63
N CYS A 101 5.22 -2.76 -6.48
CA CYS A 101 5.73 -4.13 -6.39
C CYS A 101 7.26 -4.18 -6.57
N GLU A 102 7.79 -3.45 -7.56
CA GLU A 102 9.22 -3.36 -7.82
C GLU A 102 10.00 -2.72 -6.66
N TYR A 103 9.40 -1.70 -6.01
CA TYR A 103 9.96 -1.08 -4.80
C TYR A 103 10.00 -2.07 -3.63
N ALA A 104 8.96 -2.87 -3.43
CA ALA A 104 8.91 -3.90 -2.39
C ALA A 104 9.96 -4.99 -2.63
N ASP A 105 10.08 -5.46 -3.86
CA ASP A 105 11.08 -6.47 -4.22
C ASP A 105 12.51 -5.96 -4.12
N LEU A 106 12.75 -4.70 -4.53
CA LEU A 106 14.07 -4.09 -4.37
C LEU A 106 14.46 -4.03 -2.90
N LYS A 107 13.59 -3.61 -1.98
CA LYS A 107 13.87 -3.62 -0.54
C LYS A 107 14.22 -5.03 -0.04
N THR A 108 13.47 -6.05 -0.49
CA THR A 108 13.76 -7.44 -0.15
C THR A 108 15.12 -7.89 -0.70
N CYS A 109 15.46 -7.55 -1.95
CA CYS A 109 16.77 -7.82 -2.53
C CYS A 109 17.91 -7.13 -1.75
N LEU A 110 17.72 -5.88 -1.34
CA LEU A 110 18.72 -5.14 -0.55
C LEU A 110 19.00 -5.80 0.80
N ARG A 111 17.95 -6.26 1.51
CA ARG A 111 18.11 -7.06 2.75
C ARG A 111 18.86 -8.35 2.49
N HIS A 112 18.58 -9.04 1.38
CA HIS A 112 19.26 -10.27 1.00
C HIS A 112 20.72 -10.02 0.65
N ILE A 113 21.04 -8.95 -0.08
CA ILE A 113 22.42 -8.55 -0.40
C ILE A 113 23.19 -8.23 0.89
N ALA A 114 22.60 -7.44 1.80
CA ALA A 114 23.21 -7.10 3.10
C ALA A 114 23.50 -8.34 3.97
N ALA A 115 22.67 -9.38 3.85
CA ALA A 115 22.80 -10.62 4.62
C ALA A 115 23.46 -11.78 3.84
N ASP A 116 24.04 -11.53 2.69
CA ASP A 116 24.65 -12.52 1.78
C ASP A 116 23.72 -13.72 1.47
N LYS A 117 22.43 -13.46 1.31
CA LYS A 117 21.41 -14.46 0.99
C LYS A 117 21.20 -14.59 -0.54
N PRO A 118 20.69 -15.73 -1.02
CA PRO A 118 20.32 -15.87 -2.43
C PRO A 118 19.18 -14.92 -2.81
N ILE A 119 18.97 -14.76 -4.12
CA ILE A 119 17.86 -13.98 -4.65
C ILE A 119 16.52 -14.45 -4.06
N PRO A 120 15.58 -13.55 -3.72
CA PRO A 120 14.26 -13.93 -3.24
C PRO A 120 13.54 -14.87 -4.22
N ALA A 121 12.83 -15.87 -3.70
CA ALA A 121 12.14 -16.87 -4.51
C ALA A 121 10.99 -16.28 -5.34
N THR A 122 10.37 -15.21 -4.83
CA THR A 122 9.23 -14.55 -5.46
C THR A 122 9.59 -13.12 -5.77
N LEU A 123 9.58 -12.76 -7.05
CA LEU A 123 9.78 -11.39 -7.52
C LEU A 123 8.68 -11.04 -8.53
N CYS A 124 8.31 -9.78 -8.56
CA CYS A 124 7.32 -9.28 -9.50
C CYS A 124 7.88 -9.18 -10.92
N ASP A 125 7.06 -9.49 -11.91
CA ASP A 125 7.34 -9.18 -13.31
C ASP A 125 6.23 -8.26 -13.83
N ILE A 126 6.57 -6.97 -13.93
CA ILE A 126 5.67 -5.93 -14.46
C ILE A 126 5.96 -5.62 -15.94
N GLY A 127 6.69 -6.48 -16.62
CA GLY A 127 6.98 -6.42 -18.04
C GLY A 127 7.67 -5.13 -18.48
N LYS A 128 7.13 -4.47 -19.50
CA LYS A 128 7.71 -3.24 -20.09
C LYS A 128 7.75 -2.04 -19.13
N TYR A 129 7.07 -2.11 -18.00
CA TYR A 129 7.02 -1.02 -17.03
C TYR A 129 8.09 -1.13 -15.92
N GLY A 130 8.80 -2.26 -15.85
CA GLY A 130 9.87 -2.50 -14.91
C GLY A 130 11.11 -1.66 -15.23
N THR A 131 11.81 -1.23 -14.17
CA THR A 131 13.06 -0.47 -14.27
C THR A 131 14.24 -1.19 -13.62
N VAL A 132 13.98 -2.01 -12.59
CA VAL A 132 15.00 -2.81 -11.90
C VAL A 132 15.27 -4.11 -12.66
N ARG A 133 16.54 -4.41 -12.88
CA ARG A 133 17.00 -5.61 -13.55
C ARG A 133 17.34 -6.71 -12.55
N PHE A 134 16.32 -7.32 -11.94
CA PHE A 134 16.50 -8.35 -10.90
C PHE A 134 17.36 -9.55 -11.36
N LYS A 135 17.41 -9.84 -12.66
CA LYS A 135 18.27 -10.90 -13.23
C LYS A 135 19.76 -10.66 -13.02
N ALA A 136 20.16 -9.42 -12.72
CA ALA A 136 21.55 -9.06 -12.44
C ALA A 136 21.95 -9.24 -10.98
N TYR A 137 21.04 -9.72 -10.11
CA TYR A 137 21.33 -9.98 -8.71
C TYR A 137 22.57 -10.89 -8.54
N PRO A 138 23.51 -10.62 -7.60
CA PRO A 138 23.50 -9.55 -6.60
C PRO A 138 24.24 -8.26 -7.02
N ASP A 139 24.61 -8.06 -8.29
CA ASP A 139 25.28 -6.87 -8.77
C ASP A 139 24.34 -5.65 -8.74
N LEU A 140 24.42 -4.89 -7.66
CA LEU A 140 23.55 -3.74 -7.43
C LEU A 140 23.66 -2.68 -8.55
N LYS A 141 24.89 -2.41 -9.05
CA LYS A 141 25.08 -1.45 -10.13
C LYS A 141 24.41 -1.91 -11.44
N ALA A 142 24.51 -3.17 -11.75
CA ALA A 142 23.83 -3.75 -12.92
C ALA A 142 22.31 -3.80 -12.75
N MET A 143 21.83 -3.98 -11.51
CA MET A 143 20.38 -3.99 -11.19
C MET A 143 19.74 -2.62 -11.36
N ILE A 144 20.30 -1.56 -10.77
CA ILE A 144 19.63 -0.27 -10.60
C ILE A 144 20.33 0.91 -11.27
N GLY A 145 21.50 0.72 -11.89
CA GLY A 145 22.24 1.80 -12.56
C GLY A 145 21.42 2.43 -13.69
N GLY A 146 21.39 3.78 -13.73
CA GLY A 146 20.56 4.56 -14.64
C GLY A 146 19.06 4.58 -14.32
N THR A 147 18.65 4.09 -13.15
CA THR A 147 17.27 4.12 -12.67
C THR A 147 17.08 5.18 -11.59
N GLU A 148 15.83 5.37 -11.17
CA GLU A 148 15.50 6.26 -10.04
C GLU A 148 16.10 5.79 -8.70
N PHE A 149 16.64 4.58 -8.63
CA PHE A 149 17.27 3.98 -7.45
C PHE A 149 18.79 4.16 -7.41
N GLU A 150 19.39 4.87 -8.35
CA GLU A 150 20.85 5.00 -8.48
C GLU A 150 21.50 5.61 -7.22
N PHE A 151 20.77 6.41 -6.43
CA PHE A 151 21.24 6.97 -5.16
C PHE A 151 21.68 5.88 -4.15
N ILE A 152 21.14 4.67 -4.23
CA ILE A 152 21.49 3.54 -3.36
C ILE A 152 22.93 3.08 -3.59
N LEU A 153 23.49 3.30 -4.80
CA LEU A 153 24.87 2.90 -5.13
C LEU A 153 25.93 3.61 -4.30
N SER A 154 25.60 4.75 -3.69
CA SER A 154 26.48 5.48 -2.77
C SER A 154 26.51 4.91 -1.35
N LYS A 155 25.65 3.94 -1.04
CA LYS A 155 25.51 3.36 0.30
C LYS A 155 26.31 2.07 0.41
N ASP A 156 27.01 1.87 1.52
CA ASP A 156 27.68 0.60 1.83
C ASP A 156 26.74 -0.30 2.65
N LEU A 157 26.02 -1.19 1.96
CA LEU A 157 25.05 -2.09 2.57
C LEU A 157 25.65 -3.11 3.56
N LYS A 158 26.99 -3.32 3.51
CA LYS A 158 27.71 -4.29 4.34
C LYS A 158 28.44 -3.65 5.51
N ALA A 159 28.36 -2.32 5.66
CA ALA A 159 28.94 -1.62 6.79
C ALA A 159 28.32 -2.11 8.13
N ALA A 160 29.15 -2.33 9.15
CA ALA A 160 28.70 -2.89 10.44
C ALA A 160 27.57 -2.11 11.12
N ASN A 161 27.48 -0.81 10.89
CA ASN A 161 26.45 0.07 11.47
C ASN A 161 25.44 0.57 10.43
N PHE A 162 25.30 -0.14 9.29
CA PHE A 162 24.36 0.27 8.26
C PHE A 162 22.91 0.05 8.70
N ASP A 163 22.12 1.12 8.71
CA ASP A 163 20.68 1.05 9.02
C ASP A 163 19.86 0.81 7.75
N ILE A 164 19.55 -0.44 7.50
CA ILE A 164 18.71 -0.86 6.37
C ILE A 164 17.29 -0.27 6.44
N ASN A 165 16.76 -0.04 7.66
CA ASN A 165 15.42 0.52 7.82
C ASN A 165 15.40 2.00 7.41
N SER A 166 16.48 2.75 7.67
CA SER A 166 16.64 4.12 7.19
C SER A 166 16.67 4.18 5.66
N LEU A 167 17.40 3.27 5.01
CA LEU A 167 17.38 3.17 3.55
C LEU A 167 16.00 2.84 3.00
N GLU A 168 15.28 1.93 3.63
CA GLU A 168 13.91 1.59 3.22
C GLU A 168 12.96 2.77 3.36
N ALA A 169 13.12 3.59 4.40
CA ALA A 169 12.36 4.83 4.56
C ALA A 169 12.69 5.85 3.46
N GLU A 170 13.98 5.98 3.06
CA GLU A 170 14.39 6.82 1.92
C GLU A 170 13.73 6.33 0.60
N ILE A 171 13.71 5.02 0.37
CA ILE A 171 13.08 4.41 -0.81
C ILE A 171 11.56 4.68 -0.81
N ASP A 172 10.90 4.53 0.32
CA ASP A 172 9.47 4.81 0.45
C ASP A 172 9.17 6.31 0.23
N LEU A 173 9.98 7.19 0.80
CA LEU A 173 9.87 8.63 0.60
C LEU A 173 10.01 9.01 -0.89
N GLN A 174 10.97 8.40 -1.58
CA GLN A 174 11.16 8.61 -3.01
C GLN A 174 9.96 8.11 -3.81
N TYR A 175 9.44 6.91 -3.51
CA TYR A 175 8.26 6.36 -4.17
C TYR A 175 7.08 7.33 -4.08
N TYR A 176 6.73 7.77 -2.87
CA TYR A 176 5.60 8.66 -2.66
C TYR A 176 5.84 10.06 -3.24
N THR A 177 7.08 10.56 -3.20
CA THR A 177 7.46 11.82 -3.86
C THR A 177 7.21 11.76 -5.37
N LEU A 178 7.62 10.68 -6.02
CA LEU A 178 7.43 10.50 -7.47
C LEU A 178 5.96 10.26 -7.82
N LEU A 179 5.24 9.54 -6.96
CA LEU A 179 3.80 9.31 -7.11
C LEU A 179 3.03 10.64 -7.01
N MET A 180 3.37 11.47 -6.02
CA MET A 180 2.80 12.82 -5.87
C MET A 180 3.12 13.74 -7.06
N LYS A 181 4.36 13.69 -7.58
CA LYS A 181 4.73 14.44 -8.80
C LYS A 181 3.91 14.02 -10.02
N SER A 182 3.58 12.73 -10.15
CA SER A 182 2.78 12.24 -11.27
C SER A 182 1.34 12.79 -11.28
N LEU A 183 0.80 13.18 -10.11
CA LEU A 183 -0.52 13.82 -10.00
C LEU A 183 -0.59 15.15 -10.77
N GLN A 184 0.54 15.88 -10.85
CA GLN A 184 0.55 17.18 -11.53
C GLN A 184 0.28 17.06 -13.04
N ARG A 185 0.41 15.88 -13.61
CA ARG A 185 0.13 15.59 -15.02
C ARG A 185 -1.34 15.25 -15.29
N LEU A 186 -2.12 15.02 -14.23
CA LEU A 186 -3.54 14.73 -14.35
C LEU A 186 -4.38 15.98 -14.58
N PRO A 187 -5.57 15.85 -15.18
CA PRO A 187 -6.60 16.88 -15.15
C PRO A 187 -6.93 17.28 -13.70
N ALA A 188 -7.40 18.53 -13.52
CA ALA A 188 -7.62 19.07 -12.17
C ALA A 188 -8.59 18.21 -11.33
N GLU A 189 -9.69 17.74 -11.94
CA GLU A 189 -10.70 16.90 -11.29
C GLU A 189 -10.10 15.57 -10.82
N ASP A 190 -9.39 14.86 -11.69
CA ASP A 190 -8.71 13.61 -11.35
C ASP A 190 -7.64 13.83 -10.26
N ARG A 191 -6.89 14.93 -10.36
CA ARG A 191 -5.82 15.25 -9.42
C ARG A 191 -6.30 15.43 -8.00
N LEU A 192 -7.40 16.16 -7.76
CA LEU A 192 -7.91 16.45 -6.42
C LEU A 192 -8.25 15.16 -5.65
N PHE A 193 -8.98 14.24 -6.28
CA PHE A 193 -9.38 13.00 -5.62
C PHE A 193 -8.19 12.05 -5.40
N ALA A 194 -7.32 11.89 -6.40
CA ALA A 194 -6.13 11.05 -6.25
C ALA A 194 -5.18 11.60 -5.18
N GLN A 195 -4.98 12.93 -5.13
CA GLN A 195 -4.19 13.59 -4.11
C GLN A 195 -4.75 13.33 -2.71
N ARG A 196 -6.08 13.41 -2.53
CA ARG A 196 -6.71 13.15 -1.25
C ARG A 196 -6.50 11.70 -0.80
N ILE A 197 -6.78 10.71 -1.67
CA ILE A 197 -6.60 9.30 -1.32
C ILE A 197 -5.15 9.02 -0.94
N LEU A 198 -4.21 9.58 -1.69
CA LEU A 198 -2.79 9.40 -1.45
C LEU A 198 -2.34 10.08 -0.14
N ALA A 199 -2.88 11.26 0.16
CA ALA A 199 -2.62 11.96 1.40
C ALA A 199 -3.10 11.17 2.63
N GLU A 200 -4.33 10.61 2.57
CA GLU A 200 -4.86 9.74 3.63
C GLU A 200 -3.98 8.50 3.83
N GLU A 201 -3.55 7.88 2.75
CA GLU A 201 -2.68 6.70 2.79
C GLU A 201 -1.33 7.02 3.44
N ILE A 202 -0.67 8.11 3.04
CA ILE A 202 0.63 8.51 3.58
C ILE A 202 0.50 8.87 5.07
N SER A 203 -0.54 9.63 5.44
CA SER A 203 -0.79 9.98 6.84
C SER A 203 -0.98 8.74 7.70
N LEU A 204 -1.84 7.80 7.28
CA LEU A 204 -2.07 6.56 8.01
C LEU A 204 -0.81 5.68 8.07
N ARG A 205 -0.04 5.62 6.98
CA ARG A 205 1.23 4.87 6.97
C ARG A 205 2.22 5.43 7.97
N ASN A 206 2.36 6.75 8.05
CA ASN A 206 3.19 7.41 9.06
C ASN A 206 2.73 7.07 10.49
N CYS A 207 1.42 7.12 10.76
CA CYS A 207 0.87 6.76 12.06
C CYS A 207 1.12 5.28 12.43
N VAL A 208 0.95 4.36 11.46
CA VAL A 208 1.29 2.94 11.65
C VAL A 208 2.77 2.78 12.02
N TRP A 209 3.67 3.46 11.31
CA TRP A 209 5.10 3.41 11.59
C TRP A 209 5.43 4.00 12.95
N ALA A 210 4.87 5.15 13.30
CA ALA A 210 5.06 5.79 14.61
C ALA A 210 4.68 4.85 15.76
N LEU A 211 3.51 4.21 15.66
CA LEU A 211 3.06 3.23 16.65
C LEU A 211 3.96 2.00 16.71
N ARG A 212 4.35 1.44 15.56
CA ARG A 212 5.20 0.24 15.52
C ARG A 212 6.59 0.48 16.07
N LEU A 213 7.24 1.59 15.72
CA LEU A 213 8.57 1.93 16.19
C LEU A 213 8.60 2.14 17.69
N ARG A 214 7.58 2.79 18.24
CA ARG A 214 7.45 3.01 19.68
C ARG A 214 7.09 1.73 20.44
N THR A 215 6.18 0.89 19.92
CA THR A 215 5.69 -0.29 20.65
C THR A 215 6.61 -1.49 20.54
N TYR A 216 7.19 -1.76 19.36
CA TYR A 216 7.97 -2.97 19.11
C TYR A 216 9.49 -2.76 19.18
N PHE A 217 9.94 -1.52 18.93
CA PHE A 217 11.36 -1.18 18.89
C PHE A 217 11.75 -0.21 20.00
N GLU A 218 10.80 0.19 20.85
CA GLU A 218 11.01 1.08 22.00
C GLU A 218 11.76 2.38 21.65
N LYS A 219 11.60 2.84 20.40
CA LYS A 219 12.25 4.06 19.93
C LYS A 219 11.63 5.30 20.58
N THR A 220 12.50 6.26 20.88
CA THR A 220 12.07 7.58 21.36
C THR A 220 11.31 8.34 20.26
N SER A 221 10.62 9.41 20.62
CA SER A 221 9.93 10.30 19.68
C SER A 221 10.90 10.88 18.65
N GLU A 222 12.07 11.38 19.09
CA GLU A 222 13.10 11.97 18.23
C GLU A 222 13.73 10.97 17.25
N GLU A 223 13.89 9.72 17.70
CA GLU A 223 14.37 8.65 16.81
C GLU A 223 13.31 8.25 15.79
N THR A 224 12.03 8.21 16.21
CA THR A 224 10.92 7.82 15.36
C THR A 224 10.67 8.84 14.24
N GLU A 225 10.79 10.13 14.52
CA GLU A 225 10.62 11.21 13.54
C GLU A 225 11.45 11.00 12.27
N LYS A 226 12.68 10.47 12.40
CA LYS A 226 13.61 10.26 11.30
C LYS A 226 13.11 9.25 10.25
N TYR A 227 12.17 8.39 10.62
CA TYR A 227 11.59 7.37 9.74
C TYR A 227 10.25 7.77 9.13
N LEU A 228 9.69 8.92 9.54
CA LEU A 228 8.42 9.39 9.02
C LEU A 228 8.59 10.13 7.69
N MET A 229 7.67 9.88 6.78
CA MET A 229 7.63 10.54 5.48
C MET A 229 7.06 11.96 5.62
N ASN A 230 7.93 12.94 5.82
CA ASN A 230 7.52 14.34 5.89
C ASN A 230 7.33 14.92 4.48
N LEU A 231 6.19 14.60 3.87
CA LEU A 231 5.75 15.14 2.59
C LEU A 231 4.71 16.22 2.82
N GLU A 232 4.82 17.30 2.06
CA GLU A 232 3.89 18.41 2.09
C GLU A 232 3.04 18.45 0.81
N ILE A 233 1.77 18.74 0.96
CA ILE A 233 0.84 18.99 -0.14
C ILE A 233 0.25 20.39 -0.04
N PRO A 234 -0.10 21.02 -1.18
CA PRO A 234 -0.93 22.23 -1.15
C PRO A 234 -2.25 21.93 -0.44
N GLU A 235 -2.73 22.89 0.35
CA GLU A 235 -4.07 22.79 0.92
C GLU A 235 -5.08 22.62 -0.21
N CYS A 236 -5.77 21.47 -0.23
CA CYS A 236 -6.85 21.24 -1.18
C CYS A 236 -8.17 21.75 -0.58
N PRO A 237 -8.98 22.46 -1.36
CA PRO A 237 -10.36 22.68 -0.94
C PRO A 237 -11.01 21.32 -0.66
N PRO A 238 -11.89 21.23 0.34
CA PRO A 238 -12.53 19.98 0.71
C PRO A 238 -13.29 19.45 -0.50
N ALA A 239 -12.70 18.47 -1.21
CA ALA A 239 -13.43 17.70 -2.18
C ALA A 239 -14.44 16.89 -1.36
N GLU A 240 -15.68 17.33 -1.37
CA GLU A 240 -16.78 16.62 -0.73
C GLU A 240 -16.91 15.23 -1.37
N ILE A 241 -16.31 14.24 -0.75
CA ILE A 241 -16.69 12.86 -1.00
C ILE A 241 -17.97 12.68 -0.18
N PRO A 242 -19.16 12.67 -0.81
CA PRO A 242 -20.40 12.58 -0.07
C PRO A 242 -20.42 11.32 0.78
N GLY A 243 -20.66 11.45 2.08
CA GLY A 243 -20.69 10.37 3.04
C GLY A 243 -19.38 10.11 3.80
N ASP A 244 -18.42 11.00 3.71
CA ASP A 244 -17.23 10.98 4.54
C ASP A 244 -17.51 11.74 5.85
N ILE A 245 -17.67 10.97 6.93
CA ILE A 245 -17.93 11.51 8.28
C ILE A 245 -16.69 12.24 8.83
N ASN A 246 -15.51 11.98 8.27
CA ASN A 246 -14.22 12.54 8.68
C ASN A 246 -13.70 13.61 7.71
N SER A 247 -14.57 14.45 7.14
CA SER A 247 -14.19 15.55 6.22
C SER A 247 -13.35 16.66 6.87
N ARG A 248 -12.75 16.42 8.02
CA ARG A 248 -11.88 17.35 8.72
C ARG A 248 -10.43 17.28 8.22
N PHE A 249 -10.22 17.60 6.94
CA PHE A 249 -8.92 18.10 6.49
C PHE A 249 -8.70 19.56 6.94
N SER A 250 -9.37 19.98 7.98
CA SER A 250 -9.30 21.33 8.52
C SER A 250 -8.79 21.29 9.94
N SER A 251 -7.56 20.90 10.18
CA SER A 251 -7.02 21.15 11.50
C SER A 251 -5.57 21.51 11.45
N GLN A 252 -5.37 22.66 12.01
CA GLN A 252 -4.10 23.34 12.28
C GLN A 252 -3.26 23.65 11.03
N ARG A 253 -3.58 24.81 10.54
CA ARG A 253 -2.82 25.60 9.61
C ARG A 253 -1.55 26.05 10.32
N ASP A 254 -0.40 25.72 9.79
CA ASP A 254 0.65 26.70 9.77
C ASP A 254 0.14 27.81 8.86
N ALA A 255 -0.41 28.85 9.44
CA ALA A 255 -1.21 29.88 8.79
C ALA A 255 -0.44 30.66 7.72
N ASP A 256 0.84 30.37 7.52
CA ASP A 256 1.76 31.11 6.66
C ASP A 256 2.14 30.42 5.35
N SER A 257 1.99 29.09 5.20
CA SER A 257 2.51 28.40 4.03
C SER A 257 1.47 27.88 3.02
N GLY A 258 0.19 27.76 3.40
CA GLY A 258 -0.86 27.14 2.56
C GLY A 258 -0.54 25.67 2.20
N ARG A 259 0.30 24.98 3.00
CA ARG A 259 0.71 23.60 2.83
C ARG A 259 0.36 22.79 4.07
N ILE A 260 0.11 21.49 3.86
CA ILE A 260 -0.22 20.54 4.92
C ILE A 260 0.85 19.45 4.93
N SER A 261 1.49 19.21 6.09
CA SER A 261 2.38 18.07 6.29
C SER A 261 1.56 16.78 6.45
N LEU A 262 1.93 15.75 5.68
CA LEU A 262 1.31 14.42 5.77
C LEU A 262 1.87 13.57 6.92
N ALA A 263 2.84 14.06 7.67
CA ALA A 263 3.36 13.45 8.88
C ALA A 263 2.79 14.06 10.16
N GLN A 264 2.00 15.14 10.08
CA GLN A 264 1.52 15.88 11.24
C GLN A 264 0.82 14.98 12.27
N GLU A 265 -0.15 14.17 11.84
CA GLU A 265 -0.90 13.28 12.73
C GLU A 265 0.01 12.24 13.41
N ALA A 266 1.05 11.79 12.72
CA ALA A 266 2.04 10.91 13.28
C ALA A 266 2.92 11.63 14.30
N PHE A 267 3.38 12.86 14.00
CA PHE A 267 4.14 13.69 14.95
C PHE A 267 3.34 13.95 16.22
N GLU A 268 2.07 14.32 16.12
CA GLU A 268 1.19 14.47 17.27
C GLU A 268 1.12 13.18 18.11
N SER A 269 0.98 12.04 17.46
CA SER A 269 0.88 10.74 18.13
C SER A 269 2.14 10.34 18.91
N LEU A 270 3.31 10.92 18.60
CA LEU A 270 4.56 10.64 19.32
C LEU A 270 4.54 11.11 20.78
N TYR A 271 3.71 12.07 21.08
CA TYR A 271 3.60 12.64 22.44
C TYR A 271 2.47 12.02 23.26
N PHE A 272 1.64 11.16 22.68
CA PHE A 272 0.57 10.50 23.41
C PHE A 272 1.09 9.25 24.15
N PRO A 273 0.73 9.04 25.43
CA PRO A 273 1.06 7.80 26.12
C PRO A 273 0.39 6.60 25.46
N LEU A 274 1.14 5.51 25.32
CA LEU A 274 0.64 4.30 24.65
C LEU A 274 -0.34 3.49 25.50
N ASP A 275 -0.42 3.76 26.81
CA ASP A 275 -1.19 3.05 27.82
C ASP A 275 -2.42 3.84 28.32
N ALA A 276 -2.69 5.01 27.76
CA ALA A 276 -3.80 5.87 28.19
C ALA A 276 -4.70 6.25 27.00
N ARG A 277 -5.77 5.51 26.80
CA ARG A 277 -6.73 5.73 25.69
C ARG A 277 -7.30 7.15 25.66
N SER A 278 -7.53 7.74 26.86
CA SER A 278 -8.09 9.09 27.00
C SER A 278 -7.21 10.19 26.41
N ALA A 279 -5.89 9.99 26.37
CA ALA A 279 -4.94 10.95 25.79
C ALA A 279 -5.08 11.08 24.25
N TRP A 280 -5.67 10.10 23.60
CA TRP A 280 -5.89 10.07 22.15
C TRP A 280 -7.21 10.72 21.74
N LYS A 281 -7.99 11.23 22.71
CA LYS A 281 -9.29 11.84 22.44
C LYS A 281 -9.14 13.10 21.57
N GLY A 282 -9.87 13.11 20.45
CA GLY A 282 -9.81 14.21 19.49
C GLY A 282 -8.71 14.09 18.44
N TRP A 283 -7.81 13.10 18.57
CA TRP A 283 -6.89 12.79 17.50
C TRP A 283 -7.65 12.32 16.25
N ARG A 284 -7.22 12.76 15.10
CA ARG A 284 -7.93 12.51 13.84
C ARG A 284 -8.24 11.03 13.60
N TRP A 285 -7.30 10.14 13.92
CA TRP A 285 -7.42 8.70 13.70
C TRP A 285 -7.84 7.92 14.94
N GLU A 286 -8.36 8.61 15.97
CA GLU A 286 -8.81 7.99 17.22
C GLU A 286 -9.75 6.79 16.99
N SER A 287 -10.67 6.91 16.04
CA SER A 287 -11.64 5.85 15.72
C SER A 287 -11.04 4.58 15.11
N LEU A 288 -9.77 4.61 14.71
CA LEU A 288 -9.04 3.46 14.19
C LEU A 288 -8.22 2.75 15.26
N LEU A 289 -8.11 3.28 16.46
CA LEU A 289 -7.45 2.62 17.60
C LEU A 289 -8.31 1.47 18.13
N ASN A 290 -7.64 0.48 18.71
CA ASN A 290 -8.31 -0.64 19.38
C ASN A 290 -9.24 -0.15 20.52
N PRO A 291 -10.41 -0.79 20.71
CA PRO A 291 -11.34 -0.45 21.78
C PRO A 291 -10.72 -0.77 23.15
N GLU A 292 -11.30 -0.20 24.20
CA GLU A 292 -11.06 -0.64 25.57
C GLU A 292 -11.88 -1.91 25.81
N GLU A 293 -11.23 -3.04 26.06
CA GLU A 293 -11.88 -4.31 26.32
C GLU A 293 -11.71 -4.73 27.78
N GLY A 294 -12.82 -4.83 28.50
CA GLY A 294 -12.87 -5.47 29.82
C GLY A 294 -12.11 -4.72 30.93
N ARG A 295 -11.39 -5.51 31.78
CA ARG A 295 -10.65 -5.00 32.95
C ARG A 295 -9.13 -4.89 32.71
N GLU A 296 -8.67 -5.21 31.55
CA GLU A 296 -7.25 -5.12 31.20
C GLU A 296 -6.85 -3.67 30.94
N ALA A 297 -5.62 -3.32 31.32
CA ALA A 297 -5.08 -2.00 31.01
C ALA A 297 -4.97 -1.84 29.49
N TRP A 298 -5.59 -0.80 28.95
CA TRP A 298 -5.55 -0.52 27.53
C TRP A 298 -4.13 -0.13 27.09
N THR A 299 -3.70 -0.69 25.96
CA THR A 299 -2.48 -0.26 25.26
C THR A 299 -2.76 -0.10 23.77
N ALA A 300 -2.18 0.94 23.15
CA ALA A 300 -2.31 1.14 21.72
C ALA A 300 -1.72 -0.04 20.96
N ASN A 301 -2.54 -0.71 20.13
CA ASN A 301 -2.14 -1.89 19.37
C ASN A 301 -1.82 -1.51 17.92
N PRO A 302 -0.54 -1.50 17.50
CA PRO A 302 -0.15 -1.13 16.14
C PRO A 302 -0.75 -2.03 15.06
N ARG A 303 -0.94 -3.32 15.36
CA ARG A 303 -1.53 -4.29 14.42
C ARG A 303 -3.00 -3.99 14.19
N PHE A 304 -3.75 -3.75 15.28
CA PHE A 304 -5.15 -3.34 15.18
C PHE A 304 -5.29 -2.08 14.33
N PHE A 305 -4.50 -1.05 14.66
CA PHE A 305 -4.50 0.22 13.94
C PHE A 305 -4.16 0.04 12.45
N GLN A 306 -3.15 -0.78 12.12
CA GLN A 306 -2.77 -1.08 10.75
C GLN A 306 -3.92 -1.74 9.97
N ASN A 307 -4.61 -2.73 10.57
CA ASN A 307 -5.75 -3.40 9.94
C ASN A 307 -6.91 -2.43 9.73
N ALA A 308 -7.20 -1.58 10.73
CA ALA A 308 -8.23 -0.55 10.63
C ALA A 308 -7.92 0.49 9.54
N ALA A 309 -6.66 0.93 9.44
CA ALA A 309 -6.17 1.83 8.41
C ALA A 309 -6.31 1.22 7.00
N SER A 310 -5.93 -0.04 6.82
CA SER A 310 -6.09 -0.76 5.55
C SER A 310 -7.56 -0.85 5.14
N ARG A 311 -8.45 -1.17 6.08
CA ARG A 311 -9.91 -1.19 5.83
C ARG A 311 -10.46 0.21 5.49
N TYR A 312 -9.94 1.25 6.13
CA TYR A 312 -10.33 2.63 5.83
C TYR A 312 -9.98 2.99 4.39
N ILE A 313 -8.74 2.76 3.97
CA ILE A 313 -8.28 3.04 2.60
C ILE A 313 -9.04 2.18 1.58
N TYR A 314 -9.31 0.90 1.88
CA TYR A 314 -10.15 0.05 1.04
C TYR A 314 -11.56 0.65 0.83
N ARG A 315 -12.24 1.05 1.90
CA ARG A 315 -13.60 1.64 1.82
C ARG A 315 -13.59 2.96 1.05
N LEU A 316 -12.57 3.79 1.27
CA LEU A 316 -12.37 5.05 0.54
C LEU A 316 -12.17 4.77 -0.96
N SER A 317 -11.25 3.87 -1.30
CA SER A 317 -10.96 3.48 -2.68
C SER A 317 -12.19 2.88 -3.37
N MET A 318 -12.95 2.02 -2.70
CA MET A 318 -14.17 1.42 -3.26
C MET A 318 -15.26 2.48 -3.53
N ARG A 319 -15.42 3.46 -2.64
CA ARG A 319 -16.36 4.57 -2.85
C ARG A 319 -15.96 5.42 -4.04
N CYS A 320 -14.67 5.80 -4.14
CA CYS A 320 -14.16 6.60 -5.25
C CYS A 320 -14.24 5.84 -6.58
N PHE A 321 -13.88 4.56 -6.60
CA PHE A 321 -13.99 3.69 -7.78
C PHE A 321 -15.40 3.69 -8.38
N ARG A 322 -16.44 3.62 -7.52
CA ARG A 322 -17.84 3.58 -7.96
C ARG A 322 -18.40 4.94 -8.35
N ARG A 323 -17.91 6.03 -7.74
CA ARG A 323 -18.48 7.39 -7.93
C ARG A 323 -17.85 8.19 -9.02
N LEU A 324 -16.65 7.81 -9.42
CA LEU A 324 -15.87 8.52 -10.44
C LEU A 324 -15.61 7.59 -11.65
N PRO A 325 -16.68 7.05 -12.31
CA PRO A 325 -16.50 6.18 -13.46
C PRO A 325 -15.78 6.93 -14.60
N PHE A 326 -15.05 6.20 -15.42
CA PHE A 326 -14.35 6.72 -16.59
C PHE A 326 -13.27 7.76 -16.27
N SER A 327 -12.71 7.71 -15.06
CA SER A 327 -11.66 8.62 -14.60
C SER A 327 -10.39 7.86 -14.25
N VAL A 328 -9.23 8.49 -14.37
CA VAL A 328 -7.95 7.91 -13.91
C VAL A 328 -7.98 7.57 -12.42
N ASN A 329 -8.82 8.29 -11.65
CA ASN A 329 -9.05 7.99 -10.24
C ASN A 329 -9.70 6.63 -10.01
N ALA A 330 -10.61 6.21 -10.87
CA ALA A 330 -11.22 4.89 -10.75
C ALA A 330 -10.17 3.80 -10.92
N GLU A 331 -9.30 3.91 -11.94
CA GLU A 331 -8.22 2.93 -12.14
C GLU A 331 -7.15 2.99 -11.04
N PHE A 332 -6.83 4.20 -10.54
CA PHE A 332 -5.97 4.37 -9.38
C PHE A 332 -6.52 3.65 -8.14
N CYS A 333 -7.80 3.84 -7.85
CA CYS A 333 -8.50 3.13 -6.79
C CYS A 333 -8.57 1.62 -7.04
N TYR A 334 -8.81 1.20 -8.28
CA TYR A 334 -8.82 -0.21 -8.68
C TYR A 334 -7.50 -0.92 -8.32
N ILE A 335 -6.36 -0.30 -8.59
CA ILE A 335 -5.06 -0.88 -8.24
C ILE A 335 -4.95 -1.08 -6.72
N LYS A 336 -5.38 -0.09 -5.91
CA LYS A 336 -5.40 -0.22 -4.44
C LYS A 336 -6.31 -1.35 -3.97
N LEU A 337 -7.48 -1.50 -4.59
CA LEU A 337 -8.40 -2.58 -4.28
C LEU A 337 -7.80 -3.96 -4.61
N LYS A 338 -6.99 -4.04 -5.67
CA LYS A 338 -6.30 -5.28 -6.05
C LYS A 338 -5.16 -5.63 -5.09
N HIS A 339 -4.39 -4.66 -4.62
CA HIS A 339 -3.40 -4.91 -3.58
C HIS A 339 -4.04 -5.33 -2.27
N PHE A 340 -5.13 -4.67 -1.86
CA PHE A 340 -5.88 -5.09 -0.66
C PHE A 340 -6.41 -6.54 -0.77
N GLU A 341 -6.92 -6.94 -1.94
CA GLU A 341 -7.35 -8.32 -2.17
C GLU A 341 -6.17 -9.29 -2.08
N GLU A 342 -5.01 -8.93 -2.62
CA GLU A 342 -3.78 -9.74 -2.55
C GLU A 342 -3.34 -9.92 -1.10
N ASP A 343 -3.21 -8.82 -0.34
CA ASP A 343 -2.82 -8.84 1.07
C ASP A 343 -3.76 -9.74 1.90
N LEU A 344 -5.07 -9.63 1.68
CA LEU A 344 -6.05 -10.47 2.35
C LEU A 344 -5.87 -11.95 2.00
N LEU A 345 -5.74 -12.28 0.72
CA LEU A 345 -5.57 -13.66 0.27
C LEU A 345 -4.24 -14.27 0.75
N THR A 346 -3.16 -13.49 0.74
CA THR A 346 -1.86 -13.91 1.29
C THR A 346 -1.96 -14.18 2.78
N SER A 347 -2.56 -13.28 3.56
CA SER A 347 -2.75 -13.48 4.99
C SER A 347 -3.61 -14.71 5.31
N VAL A 348 -4.63 -15.00 4.50
CA VAL A 348 -5.43 -16.23 4.65
C VAL A 348 -4.59 -17.47 4.32
N ALA A 349 -3.81 -17.44 3.25
CA ALA A 349 -2.94 -18.56 2.87
C ALA A 349 -1.87 -18.84 3.94
N GLU A 350 -1.22 -17.80 4.48
CA GLU A 350 -0.26 -17.90 5.57
C GLU A 350 -0.89 -18.49 6.84
N GLY A 351 -2.06 -17.99 7.25
CA GLY A 351 -2.78 -18.51 8.43
C GLY A 351 -3.17 -19.98 8.28
N LEU A 352 -3.70 -20.37 7.12
CA LEU A 352 -3.99 -21.78 6.81
C LEU A 352 -2.71 -22.63 6.77
N GLY A 353 -1.60 -22.07 6.26
CA GLY A 353 -0.28 -22.71 6.28
C GLY A 353 0.26 -22.94 7.69
N LEU A 354 -0.15 -22.12 8.66
CA LEU A 354 0.15 -22.27 10.09
C LEU A 354 -0.86 -23.17 10.83
N GLY A 355 -1.84 -23.74 10.12
CA GLY A 355 -2.87 -24.62 10.71
C GLY A 355 -4.05 -23.89 11.36
N MET A 356 -4.22 -22.59 11.09
CA MET A 356 -5.38 -21.83 11.54
C MET A 356 -6.58 -22.07 10.60
N GLY A 357 -7.80 -21.97 11.13
CA GLY A 357 -9.01 -21.92 10.30
C GLY A 357 -9.21 -20.53 9.65
N GLY A 358 -9.91 -20.46 8.52
CA GLY A 358 -10.15 -19.19 7.84
C GLY A 358 -10.87 -18.16 8.70
N ASN A 359 -11.81 -18.58 9.55
CA ASN A 359 -12.47 -17.69 10.51
C ASN A 359 -11.52 -17.17 11.59
N ASP A 360 -10.56 -17.96 12.03
CA ASP A 360 -9.55 -17.52 13.03
C ASP A 360 -8.65 -16.44 12.40
N VAL A 361 -8.27 -16.61 11.14
CA VAL A 361 -7.54 -15.57 10.39
C VAL A 361 -8.37 -14.30 10.27
N PHE A 362 -9.67 -14.41 9.98
CA PHE A 362 -10.55 -13.23 9.90
C PHE A 362 -10.66 -12.50 11.25
N ASN A 363 -10.74 -13.24 12.35
CA ASN A 363 -10.73 -12.65 13.68
C ASN A 363 -9.42 -11.89 13.94
N LEU A 364 -8.25 -12.45 13.52
CA LEU A 364 -6.97 -11.77 13.63
C LEU A 364 -6.84 -10.52 12.75
N LEU A 365 -7.46 -10.54 11.57
CA LEU A 365 -7.47 -9.41 10.63
C LEU A 365 -8.63 -8.45 10.91
N GLU A 366 -9.52 -8.81 11.84
CA GLU A 366 -10.73 -8.06 12.18
C GLU A 366 -11.61 -7.79 10.95
N VAL A 367 -11.62 -8.72 10.02
CA VAL A 367 -12.46 -8.66 8.83
C VAL A 367 -13.87 -9.08 9.26
N PRO A 368 -14.92 -8.25 9.07
CA PRO A 368 -16.28 -8.67 9.36
C PRO A 368 -16.65 -9.85 8.46
N ALA A 369 -17.16 -10.91 9.09
CA ALA A 369 -17.58 -12.14 8.44
C ALA A 369 -18.76 -11.93 7.46
#